data_7c382432922587dbcdf51234cd9fe605
#
_entry.id   7c382432922587dbcdf51234cd9fe605
#
_cell.length_a   1.000
_cell.length_b   1.000
_cell.length_c   1.000
_cell.angle_alpha   90.00
_cell.angle_beta   90.00
_cell.angle_gamma   90.00
#
_symmetry.space_group_name_H-M   'P 1'
#
loop_
_entity.id
_entity.type
_entity.pdbx_description
1 polymer ?
#
loop_
_entity_poly.entity_id
_entity_poly.type
_entity_poly.pdbx_seq_one_letter_code
_entity_poly.pdbx_strand_id
1 'polypeptide(L)'
;ERINESIIAQIAMIFQPLFTPLGFGVQLKSGVDATTGQVFVGWCFVCTAVAGLIAKENVVGYFAVIAGVVAGTVFNEGEEVAATVELIRSTGITVPALIAFVAFNMTTIPCFAATATAKAELPKGKFKWTVLFWLVASYLVASTVYVIGTWLWTIPIYLVVIAGVIFGIICYRH
;
A
#
# COMPACT_ATOMS: atom_id res chain seq x y z
N GLU A 1 -24.04 -1.11 -6.42
CA GLU A 1 -24.52 -0.32 -5.28
C GLU A 1 -24.06 -0.86 -3.93
N ARG A 2 -23.84 -2.17 -3.79
CA ARG A 2 -23.47 -2.82 -2.52
C ARG A 2 -21.99 -3.08 -2.29
N ILE A 3 -21.12 -2.72 -3.20
CA ILE A 3 -19.68 -3.06 -3.11
C ILE A 3 -19.01 -2.34 -1.91
N ASN A 4 -19.39 -1.09 -1.68
CA ASN A 4 -18.89 -0.32 -0.54
C ASN A 4 -19.54 -0.70 0.80
N GLU A 5 -20.63 -1.47 0.77
CA GLU A 5 -21.30 -2.01 1.96
C GLU A 5 -20.77 -3.41 2.34
N SER A 6 -19.86 -3.99 1.53
CA SER A 6 -19.28 -5.29 1.83
C SER A 6 -18.49 -5.24 3.14
N ILE A 7 -18.45 -6.37 3.86
CA ILE A 7 -17.69 -6.51 5.11
C ILE A 7 -16.21 -6.18 4.87
N ILE A 8 -15.68 -6.57 3.71
CA ILE A 8 -14.28 -6.30 3.31
C ILE A 8 -14.05 -4.80 3.18
N ALA A 9 -14.97 -4.06 2.53
CA ALA A 9 -14.89 -2.61 2.39
C ALA A 9 -14.94 -1.92 3.76
N GLN A 10 -15.82 -2.35 4.66
CA GLN A 10 -15.92 -1.79 6.00
C GLN A 10 -14.63 -2.00 6.81
N ILE A 11 -14.06 -3.19 6.76
CA ILE A 11 -12.76 -3.48 7.40
C ILE A 11 -11.66 -2.60 6.79
N ALA A 12 -11.60 -2.50 5.47
CA ALA A 12 -10.61 -1.67 4.79
C ALA A 12 -10.74 -0.19 5.17
N MET A 13 -11.96 0.34 5.27
CA MET A 13 -12.22 1.72 5.67
C MET A 13 -11.74 2.01 7.11
N ILE A 14 -11.81 1.04 8.02
CA ILE A 14 -11.28 1.18 9.38
C ILE A 14 -9.75 1.37 9.36
N PHE A 15 -9.05 0.65 8.49
CA PHE A 15 -7.59 0.76 8.34
C PHE A 15 -7.14 1.93 7.46
N GLN A 16 -8.04 2.51 6.68
CA GLN A 16 -7.75 3.59 5.73
C GLN A 16 -7.04 4.80 6.36
N PRO A 17 -7.36 5.26 7.60
CA PRO A 17 -6.65 6.34 8.25
C PRO A 17 -5.15 6.06 8.45
N LEU A 18 -4.78 4.80 8.70
CA LEU A 18 -3.39 4.39 8.90
C LEU A 18 -2.54 4.59 7.62
N PHE A 19 -3.15 4.47 6.45
CA PHE A 19 -2.48 4.62 5.16
C PHE A 19 -2.56 6.05 4.60
N THR A 20 -3.22 6.98 5.29
CA THR A 20 -3.31 8.39 4.88
C THR A 20 -1.94 9.05 4.71
N PRO A 21 -0.94 8.85 5.62
CA PRO A 21 0.40 9.42 5.45
C PRO A 21 1.17 8.86 4.25
N LEU A 22 0.73 7.73 3.71
CA LEU A 22 1.32 7.09 2.53
C LEU A 22 0.68 7.55 1.21
N GLY A 23 -0.37 8.36 1.27
CA GLY A 23 -1.05 8.92 0.10
C GLY A 23 -2.17 8.07 -0.48
N PHE A 24 -2.40 6.85 0.03
CA PHE A 24 -3.46 5.96 -0.46
C PHE A 24 -4.46 5.54 0.64
N GLY A 25 -4.72 6.45 1.57
CA GLY A 25 -5.70 6.30 2.65
C GLY A 25 -7.01 7.05 2.42
N VAL A 26 -7.45 7.80 3.42
CA VAL A 26 -8.74 8.52 3.47
C VAL A 26 -8.91 9.54 2.34
N GLN A 27 -7.83 10.07 1.76
CA GLN A 27 -7.87 11.04 0.68
C GLN A 27 -8.38 10.47 -0.65
N LEU A 28 -8.41 9.15 -0.81
CA LEU A 28 -8.93 8.51 -2.01
C LEU A 28 -10.45 8.43 -1.96
N LYS A 29 -11.09 8.64 -3.11
CA LYS A 29 -12.54 8.58 -3.22
C LYS A 29 -13.04 7.17 -2.95
N SER A 30 -14.05 7.06 -2.09
CA SER A 30 -14.75 5.81 -1.83
C SER A 30 -16.24 6.12 -1.69
N GLY A 31 -17.09 5.42 -2.43
CA GLY A 31 -18.53 5.64 -2.43
C GLY A 31 -19.14 5.55 -3.81
N VAL A 32 -20.38 5.98 -3.92
CA VAL A 32 -21.11 6.10 -5.19
C VAL A 32 -21.43 7.57 -5.42
N ASP A 33 -21.08 8.08 -6.57
CA ASP A 33 -21.47 9.44 -6.96
C ASP A 33 -22.98 9.48 -7.20
N ALA A 34 -23.68 10.33 -6.44
CA ALA A 34 -25.13 10.46 -6.52
C ALA A 34 -25.62 11.01 -7.88
N THR A 35 -24.73 11.69 -8.63
CA THR A 35 -25.07 12.35 -9.89
C THR A 35 -24.80 11.45 -11.10
N THR A 36 -23.70 10.70 -11.09
CA THR A 36 -23.26 9.91 -12.23
C THR A 36 -23.44 8.41 -12.03
N GLY A 37 -23.71 7.97 -10.79
CA GLY A 37 -23.77 6.55 -10.42
C GLY A 37 -22.43 5.83 -10.47
N GLN A 38 -21.31 6.55 -10.67
CA GLN A 38 -19.99 5.96 -10.68
C GLN A 38 -19.59 5.49 -9.28
N VAL A 39 -19.02 4.29 -9.22
CA VAL A 39 -18.54 3.68 -7.98
C VAL A 39 -17.06 3.97 -7.82
N PHE A 40 -16.69 4.60 -6.72
CA PHE A 40 -15.29 4.86 -6.35
C PHE A 40 -14.87 3.91 -5.24
N VAL A 41 -13.76 3.23 -5.42
CA VAL A 41 -13.29 2.17 -4.52
C VAL A 41 -11.87 2.46 -4.00
N GLY A 42 -11.66 3.65 -3.46
CA GLY A 42 -10.36 4.05 -2.91
C GLY A 42 -9.84 3.11 -1.81
N TRP A 43 -10.73 2.45 -1.07
CA TRP A 43 -10.39 1.43 -0.10
C TRP A 43 -9.72 0.18 -0.70
N CYS A 44 -9.81 -0.01 -2.02
CA CYS A 44 -9.17 -1.15 -2.70
C CYS A 44 -7.64 -1.17 -2.50
N PHE A 45 -7.00 -0.01 -2.40
CA PHE A 45 -5.57 0.09 -2.13
C PHE A 45 -5.20 -0.51 -0.77
N VAL A 46 -6.01 -0.27 0.26
CA VAL A 46 -5.81 -0.84 1.60
C VAL A 46 -6.01 -2.34 1.57
N CYS A 47 -7.08 -2.84 0.94
CA CYS A 47 -7.31 -4.27 0.76
C CYS A 47 -6.16 -4.94 0.02
N THR A 48 -5.71 -4.34 -1.08
CA THR A 48 -4.62 -4.89 -1.89
C THR A 48 -3.29 -4.86 -1.14
N ALA A 49 -3.02 -3.82 -0.34
CA ALA A 49 -1.83 -3.76 0.51
C ALA A 49 -1.84 -4.89 1.55
N VAL A 50 -2.98 -5.16 2.17
CA VAL A 50 -3.11 -6.26 3.14
C VAL A 50 -3.06 -7.62 2.45
N ALA A 51 -3.74 -7.80 1.32
CA ALA A 51 -3.71 -9.03 0.54
C ALA A 51 -2.31 -9.32 -0.04
N GLY A 52 -1.57 -8.28 -0.40
CA GLY A 52 -0.17 -8.37 -0.83
C GLY A 52 0.78 -8.96 0.23
N LEU A 53 0.41 -8.94 1.52
CA LEU A 53 1.16 -9.65 2.56
C LEU A 53 1.11 -11.17 2.37
N ILE A 54 0.07 -11.69 1.73
CA ILE A 54 -0.11 -13.12 1.50
C ILE A 54 0.59 -13.54 0.20
N ALA A 55 0.34 -12.81 -0.88
CA ALA A 55 0.88 -13.11 -2.21
C ALA A 55 1.13 -11.81 -2.98
N LYS A 56 2.36 -11.30 -2.91
CA LYS A 56 2.76 -10.04 -3.56
C LYS A 56 2.64 -10.09 -5.08
N GLU A 57 2.80 -11.28 -5.66
CA GLU A 57 2.71 -11.53 -7.08
C GLU A 57 1.30 -11.24 -7.63
N ASN A 58 0.29 -11.36 -6.79
CA ASN A 58 -1.11 -11.22 -7.18
C ASN A 58 -1.70 -9.81 -6.95
N VAL A 59 -0.89 -8.80 -6.65
CA VAL A 59 -1.37 -7.43 -6.41
C VAL A 59 -2.17 -6.91 -7.61
N VAL A 60 -1.69 -7.13 -8.83
CA VAL A 60 -2.40 -6.74 -10.06
C VAL A 60 -3.72 -7.51 -10.19
N GLY A 61 -3.69 -8.82 -9.92
CA GLY A 61 -4.90 -9.65 -9.93
C GLY A 61 -5.97 -9.20 -8.93
N TYR A 62 -5.60 -8.73 -7.75
CA TYR A 62 -6.58 -8.18 -6.79
C TYR A 62 -7.27 -6.93 -7.34
N PHE A 63 -6.52 -6.03 -8.00
CA PHE A 63 -7.12 -4.87 -8.65
C PHE A 63 -8.03 -5.28 -9.81
N ALA A 64 -7.63 -6.27 -10.61
CA ALA A 64 -8.42 -6.79 -11.72
C ALA A 64 -9.74 -7.41 -11.22
N VAL A 65 -9.70 -8.19 -10.14
CA VAL A 65 -10.91 -8.76 -9.53
C VAL A 65 -11.84 -7.64 -9.03
N ILE A 66 -11.32 -6.63 -8.34
CA ILE A 66 -12.13 -5.51 -7.87
C ILE A 66 -12.71 -4.74 -9.06
N ALA A 67 -11.93 -4.49 -10.11
CA ALA A 67 -12.39 -3.83 -11.33
C ALA A 67 -13.51 -4.64 -12.01
N GLY A 68 -13.38 -5.96 -12.10
CA GLY A 68 -14.42 -6.86 -12.62
C GLY A 68 -15.71 -6.78 -11.83
N VAL A 69 -15.63 -6.78 -10.50
CA VAL A 69 -16.80 -6.65 -9.62
C VAL A 69 -17.46 -5.27 -9.78
N VAL A 70 -16.68 -4.20 -9.92
CA VAL A 70 -17.20 -2.83 -10.13
C VAL A 70 -17.86 -2.70 -11.50
N ALA A 71 -17.26 -3.23 -12.55
CA ALA A 71 -17.78 -3.18 -13.92
C ALA A 71 -18.89 -4.21 -14.18
N GLY A 72 -19.06 -5.22 -13.30
CA GLY A 72 -20.01 -6.31 -13.48
C GLY A 72 -19.65 -7.25 -14.64
N THR A 73 -18.36 -7.32 -15.00
CA THR A 73 -17.83 -8.11 -16.11
C THR A 73 -16.68 -9.00 -15.67
N VAL A 74 -16.47 -10.08 -16.40
CA VAL A 74 -15.28 -10.92 -16.26
C VAL A 74 -14.34 -10.55 -17.40
N PHE A 75 -13.12 -10.15 -17.09
CA PHE A 75 -12.13 -9.76 -18.08
C PHE A 75 -11.37 -10.98 -18.61
N ASN A 76 -11.02 -10.94 -19.90
CA ASN A 76 -10.09 -11.88 -20.50
C ASN A 76 -8.64 -11.45 -20.26
N GLU A 77 -7.69 -12.36 -20.42
CA GLU A 77 -6.26 -12.06 -20.33
C GLU A 77 -5.90 -10.89 -21.27
N GLY A 78 -5.37 -9.83 -20.69
CA GLY A 78 -5.00 -8.58 -21.41
C GLY A 78 -5.96 -7.40 -21.20
N GLU A 79 -7.25 -7.62 -20.97
CA GLU A 79 -8.21 -6.57 -20.64
C GLU A 79 -8.11 -6.14 -19.17
N GLU A 80 -7.61 -7.02 -18.30
CA GLU A 80 -7.43 -6.80 -16.88
C GLU A 80 -6.58 -5.57 -16.59
N VAL A 81 -5.52 -5.34 -17.36
CA VAL A 81 -4.61 -4.20 -17.16
C VAL A 81 -5.32 -2.88 -17.46
N ALA A 82 -6.07 -2.82 -18.56
CA ALA A 82 -6.79 -1.61 -18.94
C ALA A 82 -7.88 -1.25 -17.91
N ALA A 83 -8.65 -2.24 -17.47
CA ALA A 83 -9.67 -2.08 -16.44
C ALA A 83 -9.07 -1.68 -15.09
N THR A 84 -7.92 -2.26 -14.71
CA THR A 84 -7.18 -1.89 -13.50
C THR A 84 -6.71 -0.44 -13.55
N VAL A 85 -6.17 0.01 -14.68
CA VAL A 85 -5.73 1.40 -14.87
C VAL A 85 -6.90 2.37 -14.75
N GLU A 86 -8.05 2.05 -15.34
CA GLU A 86 -9.24 2.89 -15.26
C GLU A 86 -9.80 2.96 -13.83
N LEU A 87 -9.84 1.82 -13.14
CA LEU A 87 -10.23 1.77 -11.72
C LEU A 87 -9.30 2.65 -10.86
N ILE A 88 -7.98 2.52 -11.06
CA ILE A 88 -6.99 3.32 -10.33
C ILE A 88 -7.19 4.81 -10.60
N ARG A 89 -7.43 5.20 -11.85
CA ARG A 89 -7.69 6.60 -12.21
C ARG A 89 -8.95 7.14 -11.57
N SER A 90 -10.01 6.36 -11.53
CA SER A 90 -11.30 6.77 -10.94
C SER A 90 -11.19 7.12 -9.45
N THR A 91 -10.26 6.49 -8.70
CA THR A 91 -10.06 6.78 -7.27
C THR A 91 -9.40 8.14 -7.01
N GLY A 92 -8.83 8.78 -8.02
CA GLY A 92 -8.14 10.07 -7.90
C GLY A 92 -6.78 9.98 -7.22
N ILE A 93 -6.15 8.80 -7.25
CA ILE A 93 -4.80 8.63 -6.68
C ILE A 93 -3.79 9.48 -7.45
N THR A 94 -2.86 10.10 -6.72
CA THR A 94 -1.75 10.85 -7.31
C THR A 94 -0.59 9.93 -7.66
N VAL A 95 0.23 10.32 -8.64
CA VAL A 95 1.41 9.54 -9.04
C VAL A 95 2.36 9.25 -7.86
N PRO A 96 2.70 10.22 -6.99
CA PRO A 96 3.51 9.95 -5.80
C PRO A 96 2.89 8.92 -4.85
N ALA A 97 1.57 8.98 -4.68
CA ALA A 97 0.85 8.02 -3.84
C ALA A 97 0.87 6.60 -4.44
N LEU A 98 0.77 6.49 -5.76
CA LEU A 98 0.86 5.20 -6.45
C LEU A 98 2.26 4.59 -6.32
N ILE A 99 3.32 5.41 -6.47
CA ILE A 99 4.70 4.97 -6.27
C ILE A 99 4.93 4.55 -4.81
N ALA A 100 4.37 5.31 -3.85
CA ALA A 100 4.45 4.96 -2.43
C ALA A 100 3.73 3.64 -2.12
N PHE A 101 2.58 3.39 -2.76
CA PHE A 101 1.86 2.12 -2.65
C PHE A 101 2.71 0.94 -3.16
N VAL A 102 3.35 1.08 -4.33
CA VAL A 102 4.26 0.06 -4.86
C VAL A 102 5.46 -0.14 -3.94
N ALA A 103 6.08 0.95 -3.47
CA ALA A 103 7.21 0.89 -2.54
C ALA A 103 6.82 0.18 -1.23
N PHE A 104 5.64 0.48 -0.68
CA PHE A 104 5.11 -0.22 0.50
C PHE A 104 4.99 -1.72 0.26
N ASN A 105 4.35 -2.13 -0.84
CA ASN A 105 4.16 -3.54 -1.16
C ASN A 105 5.49 -4.27 -1.39
N MET A 106 6.49 -3.62 -1.99
CA MET A 106 7.80 -4.24 -2.24
C MET A 106 8.62 -4.40 -0.97
N THR A 107 8.56 -3.43 -0.05
CA THR A 107 9.39 -3.39 1.17
C THR A 107 8.74 -4.01 2.40
N THR A 108 7.42 -4.19 2.42
CA THR A 108 6.68 -4.78 3.55
C THR A 108 7.06 -6.25 3.78
N ILE A 109 6.50 -6.86 4.81
CA ILE A 109 6.78 -8.25 5.22
C ILE A 109 6.90 -9.16 3.98
N PRO A 110 7.93 -10.00 3.89
CA PRO A 110 8.03 -10.99 2.81
C PRO A 110 6.81 -11.93 2.82
N CYS A 111 6.55 -12.63 1.72
CA CYS A 111 5.40 -13.51 1.58
C CYS A 111 5.30 -14.50 2.75
N PHE A 112 4.12 -15.07 2.95
CA PHE A 112 3.84 -15.98 4.06
C PHE A 112 4.86 -17.12 4.17
N ALA A 113 5.30 -17.70 3.05
CA ALA A 113 6.30 -18.77 3.02
C ALA A 113 7.66 -18.30 3.59
N ALA A 114 8.16 -17.16 3.14
CA ALA A 114 9.43 -16.61 3.64
C ALA A 114 9.32 -16.18 5.11
N THR A 115 8.15 -15.74 5.54
CA THR A 115 7.89 -15.40 6.95
C THR A 115 7.87 -16.66 7.82
N ALA A 116 7.33 -17.77 7.31
CA ALA A 116 7.33 -19.04 8.01
C ALA A 116 8.74 -19.63 8.17
N THR A 117 9.59 -19.55 7.15
CA THR A 117 11.00 -19.94 7.23
C THR A 117 11.78 -19.06 8.20
N ALA A 118 11.61 -17.75 8.15
CA ALA A 118 12.23 -16.83 9.10
C ALA A 118 11.83 -17.14 10.56
N LYS A 119 10.56 -17.53 10.78
CA LYS A 119 10.08 -17.94 12.11
C LYS A 119 10.77 -19.23 12.59
N ALA A 120 11.08 -20.16 11.69
CA ALA A 120 11.74 -21.42 12.02
C ALA A 120 13.22 -21.22 12.37
N GLU A 121 13.90 -20.28 11.71
CA GLU A 121 15.34 -20.04 11.85
C GLU A 121 15.68 -19.05 12.97
N LEU A 122 14.80 -18.11 13.27
CA LEU A 122 15.05 -17.08 14.28
C LEU A 122 14.91 -17.62 15.72
N PRO A 123 15.76 -17.19 16.65
CA PRO A 123 15.65 -17.52 18.07
C PRO A 123 14.28 -17.13 18.65
N LYS A 124 13.80 -17.93 19.60
CA LYS A 124 12.52 -17.69 20.28
C LYS A 124 12.44 -16.25 20.83
N GLY A 125 11.40 -15.52 20.43
CA GLY A 125 11.16 -14.14 20.87
C GLY A 125 11.65 -13.05 19.94
N LYS A 126 12.64 -13.28 19.09
CA LYS A 126 13.15 -12.27 18.15
C LYS A 126 12.28 -12.10 16.92
N PHE A 127 11.52 -13.11 16.54
CA PHE A 127 10.63 -13.07 15.39
C PHE A 127 9.64 -11.88 15.42
N LYS A 128 9.06 -11.59 16.59
CA LYS A 128 8.13 -10.46 16.76
C LYS A 128 8.77 -9.12 16.43
N TRP A 129 10.03 -8.93 16.87
CA TRP A 129 10.79 -7.71 16.60
C TRP A 129 11.18 -7.59 15.13
N THR A 130 11.46 -8.70 14.47
CA THR A 130 11.75 -8.73 13.03
C THR A 130 10.54 -8.34 12.20
N VAL A 131 9.37 -8.89 12.53
CA VAL A 131 8.10 -8.53 11.86
C VAL A 131 7.76 -7.06 12.08
N LEU A 132 7.89 -6.57 13.32
CA LEU A 132 7.68 -5.16 13.63
C LEU A 132 8.65 -4.26 12.86
N PHE A 133 9.92 -4.63 12.79
CA PHE A 133 10.93 -3.90 12.02
C PHE A 133 10.54 -3.82 10.53
N TRP A 134 10.12 -4.92 9.90
CA TRP A 134 9.69 -4.91 8.51
C TRP A 134 8.49 -3.98 8.27
N LEU A 135 7.50 -4.02 9.16
CA LEU A 135 6.32 -3.14 9.05
C LEU A 135 6.70 -1.66 9.20
N VAL A 136 7.50 -1.33 10.22
CA VAL A 136 7.93 0.05 10.46
C VAL A 136 8.82 0.54 9.31
N ALA A 137 9.77 -0.26 8.86
CA ALA A 137 10.66 0.09 7.76
C ALA A 137 9.88 0.35 6.46
N SER A 138 8.95 -0.53 6.09
CA SER A 138 8.13 -0.36 4.89
C SER A 138 7.24 0.88 4.97
N TYR A 139 6.68 1.14 6.15
CA TYR A 139 5.86 2.32 6.37
C TYR A 139 6.68 3.61 6.23
N LEU A 140 7.89 3.65 6.82
CA LEU A 140 8.79 4.79 6.71
C LEU A 140 9.26 5.02 5.26
N VAL A 141 9.62 3.95 4.55
CA VAL A 141 10.02 4.04 3.13
C VAL A 141 8.88 4.60 2.28
N ALA A 142 7.69 4.04 2.39
CA ALA A 142 6.55 4.49 1.61
C ALA A 142 6.12 5.92 1.95
N SER A 143 6.12 6.27 3.24
CA SER A 143 5.83 7.65 3.68
C SER A 143 6.87 8.64 3.13
N THR A 144 8.15 8.28 3.16
CA THR A 144 9.24 9.09 2.59
C THR A 144 9.06 9.29 1.10
N VAL A 145 8.75 8.23 0.36
CA VAL A 145 8.49 8.29 -1.09
C VAL A 145 7.31 9.23 -1.39
N TYR A 146 6.23 9.12 -0.63
CA TYR A 146 5.06 9.98 -0.81
C TYR A 146 5.37 11.45 -0.54
N VAL A 147 6.05 11.76 0.57
CA VAL A 147 6.39 13.13 0.97
C VAL A 147 7.36 13.75 -0.02
N ILE A 148 8.39 13.02 -0.46
CA ILE A 148 9.34 13.50 -1.47
C ILE A 148 8.63 13.76 -2.80
N GLY A 149 7.73 12.86 -3.21
CA GLY A 149 6.98 12.99 -4.46
C GLY A 149 5.95 14.12 -4.45
N THR A 150 5.42 14.48 -3.28
CA THR A 150 4.44 15.56 -3.13
C THR A 150 5.12 16.91 -2.88
N TRP A 151 6.20 16.92 -2.11
CA TRP A 151 6.93 18.11 -1.72
C TRP A 151 8.43 17.95 -1.99
N LEU A 152 8.85 18.36 -3.19
CA LEU A 152 10.27 18.36 -3.58
C LEU A 152 11.17 19.13 -2.61
N TRP A 153 10.63 20.11 -1.90
CA TRP A 153 11.36 20.88 -0.88
C TRP A 153 11.76 20.07 0.37
N THR A 154 11.19 18.90 0.56
CA THR A 154 11.54 18.03 1.71
C THR A 154 12.77 17.18 1.47
N ILE A 155 13.24 17.06 0.21
CA ILE A 155 14.43 16.29 -0.15
C ILE A 155 15.66 16.70 0.68
N PRO A 156 16.03 18.01 0.80
CA PRO A 156 17.20 18.40 1.59
C PRO A 156 17.05 18.05 3.08
N ILE A 157 15.84 18.10 3.64
CA ILE A 157 15.60 17.74 5.04
C ILE A 157 15.86 16.25 5.27
N TYR A 158 15.36 15.39 4.38
CA TYR A 158 15.61 13.94 4.46
C TYR A 158 17.09 13.60 4.30
N LEU A 159 17.80 14.27 3.39
CA LEU A 159 19.25 14.08 3.22
C LEU A 159 20.02 14.45 4.49
N VAL A 160 19.67 15.53 5.16
CA VAL A 160 20.29 15.95 6.44
C VAL A 160 20.00 14.92 7.53
N VAL A 161 18.76 14.42 7.64
CA VAL A 161 18.40 13.41 8.63
C VAL A 161 19.15 12.10 8.39
N ILE A 162 19.20 11.62 7.14
CA ILE A 162 19.95 10.41 6.77
C ILE A 162 21.45 10.57 7.07
N ALA A 163 22.04 11.70 6.69
CA ALA A 163 23.43 12.00 6.98
C ALA A 163 23.71 12.04 8.50
N GLY A 164 22.81 12.62 9.28
CA GLY A 164 22.89 12.64 10.74
C GLY A 164 22.81 11.25 11.37
N VAL A 165 21.92 10.39 10.87
CA VAL A 165 21.81 9.00 11.34
C VAL A 165 23.07 8.20 10.99
N ILE A 166 23.58 8.32 9.76
CA ILE A 166 24.81 7.64 9.34
C ILE A 166 25.99 8.13 10.21
N PHE A 167 26.11 9.43 10.42
CA PHE A 167 27.15 10.01 11.27
C PHE A 167 27.03 9.52 12.71
N GLY A 168 25.83 9.46 13.26
CA GLY A 168 25.58 8.91 14.60
C GLY A 168 25.98 7.45 14.73
N ILE A 169 25.68 6.62 13.72
CA ILE A 169 26.07 5.19 13.68
C ILE A 169 27.60 5.07 13.62
N ILE A 170 28.25 5.89 12.80
CA ILE A 170 29.73 5.89 12.69
C ILE A 170 30.36 6.32 14.02
N CYS A 171 29.87 7.38 14.66
CA CYS A 171 30.35 7.82 15.97
C CYS A 171 30.12 6.81 17.10
N TYR A 172 29.00 6.07 17.05
CA TYR A 172 28.71 5.01 18.04
C TYR A 172 29.61 3.79 17.89
N ARG A 173 30.12 3.56 16.68
CA ARG A 173 30.95 2.40 16.34
C ARG A 173 32.45 2.63 16.60
N HIS A 174 32.87 3.89 16.81
CA HIS A 174 34.20 4.31 17.23
C HIS A 174 34.24 4.56 18.73
#